data_6fc29e01499893e8d0807518cd7b1327
#
_entry.id   6fc29e01499893e8d0807518cd7b1327
#
_cell.length_a   1.000
_cell.length_b   1.000
_cell.length_c   1.000
_cell.angle_alpha   90.00
_cell.angle_beta   90.00
_cell.angle_gamma   90.00
#
_symmetry.space_group_name_H-M   'P 1'
#
loop_
_entity.id
_entity.type
_entity.pdbx_description
1 polymer ?
#
loop_
_entity_poly.entity_id
_entity_poly.type
_entity_poly.pdbx_seq_one_letter_code
_entity_poly.pdbx_strand_id
1 'polypeptide(L)'
;MQPDGDDGPILDAALELFGEVGIPRTTIGDVAKRARINRVTVYRRIGSKDDLVRAVMARESSRLLVAVAAAAAEQTSRADRAAHGFATTIDSVRTNPVLIKMFDSESSLVLEQLTTNASALLVSAINAAAHIARGELESDTFAVPDAPEIVVRVVHSILLTPSATAPLDTYDDLLAFAHRNIVPLLVGTT
;
A
#
# COMPACT_ATOMS: atom_id res chain seq x y z
N MET A 1 -11.53 23.69 23.28
CA MET A 1 -11.35 22.64 22.25
C MET A 1 -9.86 22.56 21.99
N GLN A 2 -9.15 21.64 22.66
CA GLN A 2 -7.72 21.44 22.39
C GLN A 2 -7.58 20.85 20.98
N PRO A 3 -6.56 21.24 20.20
CA PRO A 3 -6.32 20.64 18.91
C PRO A 3 -6.09 19.15 19.09
N ASP A 4 -6.74 18.33 18.27
CA ASP A 4 -6.51 16.89 18.20
C ASP A 4 -5.01 16.67 18.02
N GLY A 5 -4.37 16.13 19.03
CA GLY A 5 -2.94 15.87 19.03
C GLY A 5 -2.62 14.88 17.90
N ASP A 6 -1.50 15.07 17.24
CA ASP A 6 -0.97 14.21 16.20
C ASP A 6 -0.98 12.73 16.62
N ASP A 7 -1.68 11.87 15.86
CA ASP A 7 -1.74 10.42 16.09
C ASP A 7 -0.43 9.71 15.68
N GLY A 8 0.48 10.41 15.03
CA GLY A 8 1.76 9.88 14.58
C GLY A 8 2.48 9.02 15.61
N PRO A 9 2.74 9.52 16.84
CA PRO A 9 3.45 8.76 17.87
C PRO A 9 2.75 7.45 18.27
N ILE A 10 1.41 7.41 18.24
CA ILE A 10 0.64 6.19 18.54
C ILE A 10 0.80 5.18 17.42
N LEU A 11 0.68 5.65 16.17
CA LEU A 11 0.78 4.80 15.01
C LEU A 11 2.22 4.30 14.79
N ASP A 12 3.24 5.11 15.10
CA ASP A 12 4.64 4.70 15.05
C ASP A 12 4.93 3.60 16.07
N ALA A 13 4.51 3.79 17.32
CA ALA A 13 4.65 2.80 18.37
C ALA A 13 3.92 1.48 18.02
N ALA A 14 2.75 1.57 17.42
CA ALA A 14 2.01 0.40 16.97
C ALA A 14 2.74 -0.33 15.84
N LEU A 15 3.23 0.39 14.84
CA LEU A 15 3.97 -0.16 13.71
C LEU A 15 5.23 -0.91 14.16
N GLU A 16 6.02 -0.30 15.08
CA GLU A 16 7.18 -0.95 15.69
C GLU A 16 6.81 -2.26 16.39
N LEU A 17 5.78 -2.23 17.26
CA LEU A 17 5.33 -3.42 17.99
C LEU A 17 4.76 -4.50 17.05
N PHE A 18 4.06 -4.12 15.98
CA PHE A 18 3.60 -5.06 14.96
C PHE A 18 4.79 -5.75 14.28
N GLY A 19 5.88 -5.01 14.02
CA GLY A 19 7.13 -5.54 13.49
C GLY A 19 7.90 -6.41 14.50
N GLU A 20 7.89 -6.10 15.80
CA GLU A 20 8.64 -6.83 16.82
C GLU A 20 7.95 -8.13 17.24
N VAL A 21 6.69 -8.05 17.65
CA VAL A 21 5.96 -9.15 18.31
C VAL A 21 4.73 -9.63 17.53
N GLY A 22 4.37 -8.95 16.46
CA GLY A 22 3.20 -9.23 15.64
C GLY A 22 1.91 -8.59 16.16
N ILE A 23 0.94 -8.43 15.26
CA ILE A 23 -0.37 -7.84 15.57
C ILE A 23 -1.11 -8.61 16.67
N PRO A 24 -1.19 -9.97 16.66
CA PRO A 24 -1.94 -10.70 17.67
C PRO A 24 -1.48 -10.43 19.10
N ARG A 25 -0.16 -10.32 19.30
CA ARG A 25 0.46 -10.14 20.63
C ARG A 25 0.49 -8.69 21.11
N THR A 26 0.32 -7.71 20.23
CA THR A 26 0.33 -6.29 20.57
C THR A 26 -0.98 -5.89 21.24
N THR A 27 -0.91 -5.17 22.36
CA THR A 27 -2.07 -4.59 23.04
C THR A 27 -2.06 -3.07 22.98
N ILE A 28 -3.22 -2.44 23.16
CA ILE A 28 -3.32 -0.97 23.31
C ILE A 28 -2.48 -0.47 24.49
N GLY A 29 -2.32 -1.29 25.55
CA GLY A 29 -1.47 -0.96 26.69
C GLY A 29 0.01 -0.88 26.32
N ASP A 30 0.50 -1.82 25.51
CA ASP A 30 1.88 -1.82 25.05
C ASP A 30 2.17 -0.62 24.13
N VAL A 31 1.23 -0.31 23.25
CA VAL A 31 1.32 0.87 22.37
C VAL A 31 1.32 2.16 23.17
N ALA A 32 0.44 2.30 24.16
CA ALA A 32 0.40 3.45 25.04
C ALA A 32 1.73 3.65 25.79
N LYS A 33 2.30 2.55 26.34
CA LYS A 33 3.60 2.54 27.01
C LYS A 33 4.74 2.94 26.07
N ARG A 34 4.79 2.37 24.87
CA ARG A 34 5.80 2.65 23.85
C ARG A 34 5.72 4.09 23.36
N ALA A 35 4.52 4.59 23.08
CA ALA A 35 4.26 5.97 22.66
C ALA A 35 4.42 6.99 23.80
N ARG A 36 4.55 6.56 25.05
CA ARG A 36 4.56 7.41 26.26
C ARG A 36 3.29 8.27 26.39
N ILE A 37 2.16 7.69 26.02
CA ILE A 37 0.84 8.32 26.07
C ILE A 37 -0.05 7.53 27.02
N ASN A 38 -0.97 8.21 27.70
CA ASN A 38 -1.92 7.52 28.59
C ASN A 38 -2.84 6.59 27.77
N ARG A 39 -3.05 5.35 28.28
CA ARG A 39 -3.92 4.35 27.64
C ARG A 39 -5.33 4.87 27.34
N VAL A 40 -5.89 5.69 28.26
CA VAL A 40 -7.21 6.30 28.04
C VAL A 40 -7.20 7.25 26.85
N THR A 41 -6.10 7.98 26.66
CA THR A 41 -5.90 8.88 25.52
C THR A 41 -5.83 8.09 24.22
N VAL A 42 -5.12 6.95 24.19
CA VAL A 42 -5.07 6.09 23.00
C VAL A 42 -6.46 5.57 22.63
N TYR A 43 -7.22 5.05 23.62
CA TYR A 43 -8.60 4.62 23.36
C TYR A 43 -9.50 5.74 22.86
N ARG A 44 -9.38 6.95 23.40
CA ARG A 44 -10.19 8.09 22.97
C ARG A 44 -9.86 8.54 21.54
N ARG A 45 -8.59 8.47 21.13
CA ARG A 45 -8.10 8.97 19.84
C ARG A 45 -8.25 7.94 18.74
N ILE A 46 -7.90 6.71 19.01
CA ILE A 46 -7.86 5.64 18.01
C ILE A 46 -9.06 4.71 18.13
N GLY A 47 -9.50 4.38 19.35
CA GLY A 47 -10.55 3.41 19.59
C GLY A 47 -10.02 2.03 19.98
N SER A 48 -10.53 1.00 19.32
CA SER A 48 -10.18 -0.39 19.56
C SER A 48 -8.83 -0.79 18.96
N LYS A 49 -8.37 -2.00 19.25
CA LYS A 49 -7.19 -2.59 18.59
C LYS A 49 -7.40 -2.71 17.09
N ASP A 50 -8.60 -3.06 16.65
CA ASP A 50 -8.93 -3.19 15.24
C ASP A 50 -8.91 -1.83 14.53
N ASP A 51 -9.36 -0.77 15.21
CA ASP A 51 -9.24 0.60 14.70
C ASP A 51 -7.76 1.01 14.57
N LEU A 52 -6.92 0.62 15.53
CA LEU A 52 -5.48 0.87 15.47
C LEU A 52 -4.82 0.16 14.29
N VAL A 53 -5.16 -1.11 14.05
CA VAL A 53 -4.64 -1.85 12.89
C VAL A 53 -5.08 -1.18 11.60
N ARG A 54 -6.35 -0.82 11.46
CA ARG A 54 -6.85 -0.10 10.28
C ARG A 54 -6.15 1.24 10.07
N ALA A 55 -5.93 2.02 11.12
CA ALA A 55 -5.25 3.30 11.04
C ALA A 55 -3.77 3.15 10.61
N VAL A 56 -3.06 2.16 11.16
CA VAL A 56 -1.68 1.85 10.74
C VAL A 56 -1.65 1.41 9.28
N MET A 57 -2.52 0.49 8.86
CA MET A 57 -2.59 0.04 7.47
C MET A 57 -2.87 1.20 6.51
N ALA A 58 -3.83 2.07 6.82
CA ALA A 58 -4.17 3.22 6.00
C ALA A 58 -2.97 4.18 5.85
N ARG A 59 -2.26 4.44 6.94
CA ARG A 59 -1.08 5.31 6.92
C ARG A 59 0.07 4.70 6.10
N GLU A 60 0.37 3.43 6.30
CA GLU A 60 1.44 2.76 5.55
C GLU A 60 1.10 2.64 4.06
N SER A 61 -0.17 2.39 3.72
CA SER A 61 -0.63 2.44 2.33
C SER A 61 -0.44 3.84 1.72
N SER A 62 -0.77 4.91 2.46
CA SER A 62 -0.55 6.28 1.98
C SER A 62 0.94 6.59 1.77
N ARG A 63 1.81 6.16 2.70
CA ARG A 63 3.27 6.30 2.57
C ARG A 63 3.80 5.57 1.33
N LEU A 64 3.33 4.34 1.12
CA LEU A 64 3.67 3.56 -0.07
C LEU A 64 3.28 4.28 -1.35
N LEU A 65 2.03 4.78 -1.43
CA LEU A 65 1.55 5.49 -2.62
C LEU A 65 2.37 6.75 -2.91
N VAL A 66 2.78 7.50 -1.88
CA VAL A 66 3.66 8.66 -2.04
C VAL A 66 5.03 8.26 -2.57
N ALA A 67 5.64 7.20 -2.03
CA ALA A 67 6.93 6.69 -2.49
C ALA A 67 6.87 6.19 -3.94
N VAL A 68 5.80 5.48 -4.31
CA VAL A 68 5.56 5.00 -5.68
C VAL A 68 5.38 6.18 -6.64
N ALA A 69 4.61 7.19 -6.26
CA ALA A 69 4.42 8.39 -7.07
C ALA A 69 5.75 9.14 -7.30
N ALA A 70 6.58 9.24 -6.26
CA ALA A 70 7.90 9.87 -6.38
C ALA A 70 8.82 9.10 -7.35
N ALA A 71 8.90 7.78 -7.21
CA ALA A 71 9.70 6.93 -8.11
C ALA A 71 9.22 7.00 -9.58
N ALA A 72 7.91 7.05 -9.79
CA ALA A 72 7.34 7.22 -11.11
C ALA A 72 7.60 8.61 -11.71
N ALA A 73 7.62 9.66 -10.88
CA ALA A 73 7.89 11.04 -11.33
C ALA A 73 9.32 11.24 -11.84
N GLU A 74 10.26 10.39 -11.45
CA GLU A 74 11.64 10.39 -11.99
C GLU A 74 11.70 9.95 -13.45
N GLN A 75 10.64 9.31 -13.96
CA GLN A 75 10.60 8.77 -15.31
C GLN A 75 10.03 9.78 -16.31
N THR A 76 10.66 9.87 -17.49
CA THR A 76 10.31 10.84 -18.53
C THR A 76 9.16 10.38 -19.39
N SER A 77 9.05 9.07 -19.69
CA SER A 77 7.98 8.54 -20.52
C SER A 77 6.78 8.06 -19.70
N ARG A 78 5.58 8.16 -20.28
CA ARG A 78 4.36 7.64 -19.66
C ARG A 78 4.42 6.12 -19.48
N ALA A 79 5.06 5.42 -20.41
CA ALA A 79 5.26 3.98 -20.34
C ALA A 79 6.15 3.58 -19.16
N ASP A 80 7.30 4.28 -19.00
CA ASP A 80 8.23 4.02 -17.89
C ASP A 80 7.62 4.40 -16.55
N ARG A 81 6.88 5.52 -16.45
CA ARG A 81 6.15 5.88 -15.23
C ARG A 81 5.19 4.77 -14.79
N ALA A 82 4.43 4.22 -15.73
CA ALA A 82 3.50 3.14 -15.45
C ALA A 82 4.23 1.85 -15.02
N ALA A 83 5.30 1.48 -15.73
CA ALA A 83 6.08 0.30 -15.44
C ALA A 83 6.80 0.39 -14.08
N HIS A 84 7.47 1.51 -13.81
CA HIS A 84 8.14 1.74 -12.53
C HIS A 84 7.15 1.86 -11.37
N GLY A 85 6.01 2.53 -11.56
CA GLY A 85 4.94 2.57 -10.55
C GLY A 85 4.45 1.17 -10.17
N PHE A 86 4.23 0.31 -11.15
CA PHE A 86 3.85 -1.09 -10.93
C PHE A 86 4.94 -1.87 -10.17
N ALA A 87 6.18 -1.84 -10.68
CA ALA A 87 7.30 -2.58 -10.10
C ALA A 87 7.61 -2.11 -8.68
N THR A 88 7.71 -0.79 -8.46
CA THR A 88 7.99 -0.20 -7.15
C THR A 88 6.91 -0.54 -6.12
N THR A 89 5.63 -0.61 -6.53
CA THR A 89 4.56 -0.98 -5.59
C THR A 89 4.78 -2.39 -5.04
N ILE A 90 5.04 -3.36 -5.91
CA ILE A 90 5.22 -4.76 -5.51
C ILE A 90 6.51 -4.94 -4.71
N ASP A 91 7.62 -4.38 -5.21
CA ASP A 91 8.92 -4.48 -4.58
C ASP A 91 8.93 -3.85 -3.17
N SER A 92 8.36 -2.65 -3.03
CA SER A 92 8.27 -1.97 -1.74
C SER A 92 7.48 -2.76 -0.69
N VAL A 93 6.40 -3.46 -1.08
CA VAL A 93 5.66 -4.31 -0.17
C VAL A 93 6.47 -5.56 0.21
N ARG A 94 7.13 -6.17 -0.76
CA ARG A 94 7.92 -7.39 -0.56
C ARG A 94 9.22 -7.19 0.22
N THR A 95 9.78 -5.97 0.18
CA THR A 95 11.03 -5.62 0.86
C THR A 95 10.83 -4.92 2.20
N ASN A 96 9.61 -4.48 2.50
CA ASN A 96 9.30 -3.83 3.78
C ASN A 96 9.09 -4.89 4.89
N PRO A 97 10.02 -4.99 5.88
CA PRO A 97 9.94 -6.04 6.89
C PRO A 97 8.69 -5.95 7.78
N VAL A 98 8.13 -4.76 7.93
CA VAL A 98 6.90 -4.58 8.72
C VAL A 98 5.69 -5.06 7.93
N LEU A 99 5.59 -4.71 6.64
CA LEU A 99 4.51 -5.19 5.78
C LEU A 99 4.57 -6.71 5.63
N ILE A 100 5.76 -7.29 5.40
CA ILE A 100 5.96 -8.74 5.39
C ILE A 100 5.39 -9.37 6.66
N LYS A 101 5.80 -8.88 7.85
CA LYS A 101 5.29 -9.40 9.12
C LYS A 101 3.80 -9.21 9.32
N MET A 102 3.23 -8.13 8.80
CA MET A 102 1.78 -7.91 8.83
C MET A 102 1.06 -8.93 7.94
N PHE A 103 1.58 -9.23 6.76
CA PHE A 103 1.03 -10.25 5.86
C PHE A 103 1.22 -11.67 6.41
N ASP A 104 2.38 -11.98 7.00
CA ASP A 104 2.69 -13.28 7.61
C ASP A 104 1.96 -13.47 8.95
N SER A 105 1.45 -12.40 9.55
CA SER A 105 0.66 -12.53 10.76
C SER A 105 -0.63 -13.28 10.43
N GLU A 106 -0.94 -14.35 11.16
CA GLU A 106 -2.22 -15.08 11.09
C GLU A 106 -3.40 -14.23 11.57
N SER A 107 -3.32 -12.92 11.35
CA SER A 107 -4.36 -11.97 11.75
C SER A 107 -5.48 -12.01 10.70
N SER A 108 -6.58 -12.63 11.06
CA SER A 108 -7.82 -12.60 10.25
C SER A 108 -8.23 -11.18 9.86
N LEU A 109 -7.94 -10.19 10.72
CA LEU A 109 -8.23 -8.79 10.47
C LEU A 109 -7.42 -8.22 9.30
N VAL A 110 -6.13 -8.55 9.19
CA VAL A 110 -5.30 -8.10 8.06
C VAL A 110 -5.81 -8.71 6.76
N LEU A 111 -6.08 -10.01 6.77
CA LEU A 111 -6.62 -10.69 5.60
C LEU A 111 -7.98 -10.10 5.19
N GLU A 112 -8.85 -9.80 6.14
CA GLU A 112 -10.14 -9.17 5.89
C GLU A 112 -9.99 -7.77 5.28
N GLN A 113 -9.05 -6.95 5.77
CA GLN A 113 -8.76 -5.62 5.21
C GLN A 113 -8.15 -5.68 3.80
N LEU A 114 -7.50 -6.78 3.47
CA LEU A 114 -6.92 -7.00 2.14
C LEU A 114 -7.86 -7.74 1.18
N THR A 115 -9.00 -8.23 1.64
CA THR A 115 -9.95 -9.00 0.81
C THR A 115 -11.35 -8.41 0.88
N THR A 116 -12.17 -8.84 1.84
CA THR A 116 -13.60 -8.48 1.92
C THR A 116 -13.85 -7.01 2.25
N ASN A 117 -12.94 -6.36 2.99
CA ASN A 117 -13.00 -4.94 3.36
C ASN A 117 -11.98 -4.07 2.61
N ALA A 118 -11.44 -4.54 1.49
CA ALA A 118 -10.39 -3.86 0.73
C ALA A 118 -10.86 -2.61 -0.03
N SER A 119 -12.16 -2.32 -0.10
CA SER A 119 -12.73 -1.30 -0.99
C SER A 119 -12.07 0.08 -0.85
N ALA A 120 -11.84 0.57 0.37
CA ALA A 120 -11.23 1.88 0.59
C ALA A 120 -9.75 1.91 0.13
N LEU A 121 -9.01 0.83 0.39
CA LEU A 121 -7.64 0.65 -0.07
C LEU A 121 -7.57 0.63 -1.59
N LEU A 122 -8.43 -0.17 -2.23
CA LEU A 122 -8.47 -0.30 -3.69
C LEU A 122 -8.83 1.02 -4.36
N VAL A 123 -9.84 1.76 -3.87
CA VAL A 123 -10.19 3.08 -4.40
C VAL A 123 -9.01 4.05 -4.32
N SER A 124 -8.30 4.10 -3.19
CA SER A 124 -7.12 4.95 -3.03
C SER A 124 -6.00 4.56 -4.00
N ALA A 125 -5.75 3.26 -4.15
CA ALA A 125 -4.75 2.73 -5.08
C ALA A 125 -5.12 3.00 -6.55
N ILE A 126 -6.40 2.85 -6.93
CA ILE A 126 -6.89 3.15 -8.29
C ILE A 126 -6.69 4.61 -8.64
N ASN A 127 -7.05 5.52 -7.72
CA ASN A 127 -6.84 6.96 -7.93
C ASN A 127 -5.35 7.31 -8.07
N ALA A 128 -4.48 6.71 -7.25
CA ALA A 128 -3.04 6.90 -7.35
C ALA A 128 -2.47 6.33 -8.66
N ALA A 129 -2.87 5.12 -9.06
CA ALA A 129 -2.45 4.51 -10.32
C ALA A 129 -2.87 5.36 -11.54
N ALA A 130 -4.11 5.88 -11.51
CA ALA A 130 -4.61 6.78 -12.53
C ALA A 130 -3.79 8.08 -12.60
N HIS A 131 -3.47 8.69 -11.46
CA HIS A 131 -2.66 9.89 -11.38
C HIS A 131 -1.23 9.66 -11.90
N ILE A 132 -0.58 8.59 -11.45
CA ILE A 132 0.78 8.21 -11.88
C ILE A 132 0.83 7.98 -13.39
N ALA A 133 -0.13 7.24 -13.93
CA ALA A 133 -0.15 6.92 -15.37
C ALA A 133 -0.47 8.13 -16.26
N ARG A 134 -1.22 9.12 -15.77
CA ARG A 134 -1.49 10.37 -16.50
C ARG A 134 -0.27 11.29 -16.50
N GLY A 135 0.39 11.45 -15.36
CA GLY A 135 1.44 12.47 -15.17
C GLY A 135 0.86 13.88 -15.38
N GLU A 136 1.67 14.78 -15.88
CA GLU A 136 1.29 16.18 -16.20
C GLU A 136 0.67 16.37 -17.60
N LEU A 137 0.41 15.27 -18.32
CA LEU A 137 -0.08 15.34 -19.70
C LEU A 137 -1.59 15.57 -19.77
N GLU A 138 -2.03 16.39 -20.72
CA GLU A 138 -3.43 16.78 -20.92
C GLU A 138 -4.37 15.64 -21.37
N SER A 139 -3.86 14.45 -21.69
CA SER A 139 -4.70 13.34 -22.14
C SER A 139 -5.26 12.57 -20.94
N ASP A 140 -6.56 12.74 -20.71
CA ASP A 140 -7.31 12.08 -19.62
C ASP A 140 -7.70 10.63 -19.95
N THR A 141 -7.38 10.15 -21.17
CA THR A 141 -7.83 8.85 -21.64
C THR A 141 -6.77 7.77 -21.49
N PHE A 142 -7.17 6.64 -20.94
CA PHE A 142 -6.41 5.40 -20.96
C PHE A 142 -6.74 4.62 -22.26
N ALA A 143 -5.82 3.78 -22.71
CA ALA A 143 -6.07 2.89 -23.86
C ALA A 143 -7.25 1.95 -23.56
N VAL A 144 -7.36 1.48 -22.31
CA VAL A 144 -8.53 0.76 -21.80
C VAL A 144 -9.16 1.62 -20.70
N PRO A 145 -10.47 1.94 -20.74
CA PRO A 145 -11.11 2.85 -19.79
C PRO A 145 -10.89 2.48 -18.31
N ASP A 146 -11.00 1.19 -18.00
CA ASP A 146 -10.87 0.67 -16.61
C ASP A 146 -9.44 0.21 -16.29
N ALA A 147 -8.44 0.58 -17.08
CA ALA A 147 -7.05 0.15 -16.91
C ALA A 147 -6.49 0.39 -15.49
N PRO A 148 -6.69 1.53 -14.83
CA PRO A 148 -6.20 1.73 -13.47
C PRO A 148 -6.74 0.69 -12.47
N GLU A 149 -8.03 0.34 -12.57
CA GLU A 149 -8.61 -0.69 -11.71
C GLU A 149 -8.04 -2.08 -12.04
N ILE A 150 -7.90 -2.42 -13.30
CA ILE A 150 -7.31 -3.70 -13.74
C ILE A 150 -5.89 -3.81 -13.21
N VAL A 151 -5.07 -2.77 -13.35
CA VAL A 151 -3.68 -2.75 -12.87
C VAL A 151 -3.61 -2.95 -11.36
N VAL A 152 -4.44 -2.23 -10.60
CA VAL A 152 -4.49 -2.36 -9.13
C VAL A 152 -4.92 -3.77 -8.72
N ARG A 153 -5.87 -4.38 -9.41
CA ARG A 153 -6.29 -5.77 -9.14
C ARG A 153 -5.19 -6.78 -9.47
N VAL A 154 -4.40 -6.55 -10.53
CA VAL A 154 -3.23 -7.39 -10.84
C VAL A 154 -2.17 -7.27 -9.75
N VAL A 155 -1.81 -6.04 -9.33
CA VAL A 155 -0.88 -5.81 -8.21
C VAL A 155 -1.38 -6.52 -6.94
N HIS A 156 -2.63 -6.32 -6.60
CA HIS A 156 -3.25 -6.90 -5.43
C HIS A 156 -3.21 -8.44 -5.47
N SER A 157 -3.52 -9.04 -6.62
CA SER A 157 -3.41 -10.49 -6.81
C SER A 157 -1.97 -10.99 -6.62
N ILE A 158 -0.97 -10.31 -7.20
CA ILE A 158 0.46 -10.68 -7.08
C ILE A 158 0.95 -10.56 -5.64
N LEU A 159 0.44 -9.61 -4.88
CA LEU A 159 0.79 -9.45 -3.46
C LEU A 159 0.17 -10.51 -2.56
N LEU A 160 -1.04 -10.98 -2.88
CA LEU A 160 -1.74 -11.99 -2.08
C LEU A 160 -1.38 -13.43 -2.46
N THR A 161 -0.95 -13.65 -3.70
CA THR A 161 -0.69 -15.01 -4.20
C THR A 161 0.60 -15.02 -5.02
N PRO A 162 1.58 -15.88 -4.68
CA PRO A 162 2.80 -16.02 -5.46
C PRO A 162 2.49 -16.33 -6.94
N SER A 163 3.35 -15.83 -7.84
CA SER A 163 3.23 -16.15 -9.26
C SER A 163 3.46 -17.63 -9.52
N ALA A 164 2.65 -18.24 -10.38
CA ALA A 164 2.77 -19.65 -10.71
C ALA A 164 3.72 -19.92 -11.88
N THR A 165 3.79 -19.00 -12.85
CA THR A 165 4.51 -19.23 -14.11
C THR A 165 5.33 -18.03 -14.59
N ALA A 166 4.91 -16.81 -14.28
CA ALA A 166 5.64 -15.61 -14.68
C ALA A 166 6.82 -15.36 -13.73
N PRO A 167 8.03 -15.05 -14.23
CA PRO A 167 9.10 -14.56 -13.38
C PRO A 167 8.74 -13.16 -12.87
N LEU A 168 8.56 -13.03 -11.57
CA LEU A 168 8.21 -11.79 -10.87
C LEU A 168 9.03 -11.62 -9.59
N ASP A 169 10.20 -12.25 -9.52
CA ASP A 169 10.98 -12.33 -8.28
C ASP A 169 11.88 -11.11 -8.09
N THR A 170 12.37 -10.53 -9.17
CA THR A 170 13.25 -9.37 -9.16
C THR A 170 12.53 -8.11 -9.62
N TYR A 171 13.09 -6.94 -9.29
CA TYR A 171 12.58 -5.67 -9.80
C TYR A 171 12.58 -5.60 -11.34
N ASP A 172 13.62 -6.15 -11.98
CA ASP A 172 13.73 -6.20 -13.44
C ASP A 172 12.67 -7.13 -14.06
N ASP A 173 12.35 -8.25 -13.41
CA ASP A 173 11.24 -9.12 -13.84
C ASP A 173 9.91 -8.39 -13.78
N LEU A 174 9.69 -7.63 -12.70
CA LEU A 174 8.48 -6.80 -12.53
C LEU A 174 8.39 -5.71 -13.60
N LEU A 175 9.49 -5.03 -13.92
CA LEU A 175 9.55 -4.07 -15.02
C LEU A 175 9.23 -4.72 -16.37
N ALA A 176 9.89 -5.84 -16.66
CA ALA A 176 9.66 -6.57 -17.92
C ALA A 176 8.22 -7.06 -18.05
N PHE A 177 7.62 -7.52 -16.95
CA PHE A 177 6.20 -7.87 -16.90
C PHE A 177 5.30 -6.67 -17.14
N ALA A 178 5.61 -5.54 -16.46
CA ALA A 178 4.83 -4.33 -16.59
C ALA A 178 4.85 -3.79 -18.03
N HIS A 179 6.00 -3.73 -18.66
CA HIS A 179 6.09 -3.29 -20.07
C HIS A 179 5.28 -4.17 -21.01
N ARG A 180 5.27 -5.48 -20.81
CA ARG A 180 4.52 -6.41 -21.69
C ARG A 180 3.02 -6.39 -21.45
N ASN A 181 2.56 -6.26 -20.19
CA ASN A 181 1.18 -6.55 -19.80
C ASN A 181 0.41 -5.36 -19.22
N ILE A 182 1.09 -4.40 -18.63
CA ILE A 182 0.47 -3.28 -17.90
C ILE A 182 0.48 -2.00 -18.75
N VAL A 183 1.64 -1.67 -19.33
CA VAL A 183 1.80 -0.46 -20.14
C VAL A 183 0.80 -0.42 -21.30
N PRO A 184 0.54 -1.50 -22.08
CA PRO A 184 -0.44 -1.48 -23.16
C PRO A 184 -1.86 -1.12 -22.70
N LEU A 185 -2.25 -1.47 -21.47
CA LEU A 185 -3.56 -1.13 -20.93
C LEU A 185 -3.71 0.37 -20.65
N LEU A 186 -2.63 0.99 -20.18
CA LEU A 186 -2.62 2.39 -19.74
C LEU A 186 -2.31 3.37 -20.87
N VAL A 187 -1.40 2.99 -21.77
CA VAL A 187 -0.82 3.92 -22.76
C VAL A 187 -1.20 3.55 -24.19
N GLY A 188 -1.59 2.30 -24.44
CA GLY A 188 -1.79 1.73 -25.76
C GLY A 188 -0.51 1.09 -26.33
N THR A 189 -0.68 0.32 -27.37
CA THR A 189 0.45 -0.21 -28.15
C THR A 189 0.86 0.82 -29.21
N THR A 190 2.09 1.27 -29.14
CA THR A 190 2.72 2.05 -30.22
C THR A 190 3.02 1.16 -31.40
#